data_6e47b0ad0be4d6754a3c5328ed1d62cf
#
_entry.id   6e47b0ad0be4d6754a3c5328ed1d62cf
#
_cell.length_a   1.000
_cell.length_b   1.000
_cell.length_c   1.000
_cell.angle_alpha   90.00
_cell.angle_beta   90.00
_cell.angle_gamma   90.00
#
_symmetry.space_group_name_H-M   'P 1'
#
loop_
_entity.id
_entity.type
_entity.pdbx_description
1 polymer ?
#
loop_
_entity_poly.entity_id
_entity_poly.type
_entity_poly.pdbx_seq_one_letter_code
_entity_poly.pdbx_strand_id
1 'polypeptide(L)'
;MYVRRKDIKPFDKKVWLASPTMHGDELKYITEAYDSNWMSTVGANINEVEHIAAQKAEMKYAVALSSCTAALHLCVRAAGERLYGRPAIGHGAVEGRRVFCSDMTFAATLNPVVYEGGIPVFIDTERDTWNMNPRALERAFEIYPEVQLVVAAHLYGFPGKADEIRAVCDTHGALLIEDAAESMGATYKGRQTGSFGDYAAISYNGNKIITGSSGGCLLTNDLEVANKARKWSKQARENTPWYQHEEVGYNYRMSNVIAGVVRGQYPYLEEHIAQKKAIWERYRDCLRGLPVEMNPFDPETSCPNYWLSALVIDRSAMCRQVRSDNDALYLPEQGKSCPTEILEAIAGINAEGRPIWKPMHMQPMYRMNGFITPSGEGRARANAYIAGGVEDVGADIFERGLCLPSDNKMTKEQQEQIIKVIRRCFE
;
A
#
# COMPACT_ATOMS: atom_id res chain seq x y z
N MET A 1 33.00 7.90 12.46
CA MET A 1 32.79 7.68 11.03
C MET A 1 33.47 6.37 10.64
N TYR A 2 32.69 5.41 10.27
CA TYR A 2 33.01 4.00 10.26
C TYR A 2 34.08 3.56 9.27
N VAL A 3 35.08 2.84 9.74
CA VAL A 3 36.21 2.25 8.97
C VAL A 3 35.76 1.12 8.05
N ARG A 4 34.57 0.55 8.25
CA ARG A 4 34.05 -0.66 7.57
C ARG A 4 33.66 -0.49 6.07
N ARG A 5 33.64 0.75 5.53
CA ARG A 5 33.03 1.06 4.20
C ARG A 5 33.95 1.62 3.13
N LYS A 6 35.25 1.88 3.46
CA LYS A 6 36.16 2.61 2.56
C LYS A 6 36.53 1.91 1.24
N ASP A 7 36.26 0.60 1.15
CA ASP A 7 36.69 -0.23 0.00
C ASP A 7 35.55 -0.55 -0.98
N ILE A 8 34.29 -0.12 -0.71
CA ILE A 8 33.19 -0.36 -1.63
C ILE A 8 32.93 0.91 -2.42
N LYS A 9 33.22 0.86 -3.73
CA LYS A 9 33.00 1.98 -4.64
C LYS A 9 31.48 2.23 -4.79
N PRO A 10 31.01 3.48 -4.64
CA PRO A 10 29.61 3.82 -4.95
C PRO A 10 29.27 3.54 -6.42
N PHE A 11 28.00 3.23 -6.67
CA PHE A 11 27.47 3.09 -8.02
C PHE A 11 27.50 4.44 -8.76
N ASP A 12 27.87 4.42 -10.02
CA ASP A 12 27.88 5.61 -10.87
C ASP A 12 26.47 6.18 -11.07
N LYS A 13 25.46 5.30 -11.15
CA LYS A 13 24.02 5.65 -11.21
C LYS A 13 23.32 5.16 -9.96
N LYS A 14 22.35 5.93 -9.48
CA LYS A 14 21.57 5.56 -8.31
C LYS A 14 20.80 4.25 -8.55
N VAL A 15 20.90 3.33 -7.60
CA VAL A 15 20.04 2.15 -7.52
C VAL A 15 18.83 2.52 -6.68
N TRP A 16 17.67 2.53 -7.29
CA TRP A 16 16.43 2.97 -6.66
C TRP A 16 15.79 1.89 -5.81
N LEU A 17 14.95 2.29 -4.87
CA LEU A 17 14.06 1.38 -4.15
C LEU A 17 13.07 0.70 -5.11
N ALA A 18 12.39 1.49 -5.92
CA ALA A 18 11.55 1.06 -7.02
C ALA A 18 11.35 2.25 -7.96
N SER A 19 11.55 2.06 -9.25
CA SER A 19 11.37 3.11 -10.26
C SER A 19 10.64 2.57 -11.49
N PRO A 20 10.04 3.43 -12.32
CA PRO A 20 9.36 3.01 -13.54
C PRO A 20 10.27 2.22 -14.47
N THR A 21 9.75 1.14 -15.04
CA THR A 21 10.42 0.38 -16.10
C THR A 21 9.57 0.46 -17.36
N MET A 22 10.07 1.13 -18.40
CA MET A 22 9.38 1.33 -19.67
C MET A 22 9.83 0.30 -20.70
N HIS A 23 8.91 -0.12 -21.57
CA HIS A 23 9.11 -1.16 -22.57
C HIS A 23 9.00 -0.66 -24.02
N GLY A 24 8.40 0.50 -24.22
CA GLY A 24 8.20 1.10 -25.54
C GLY A 24 6.76 1.03 -26.04
N ASP A 25 5.97 0.02 -25.63
CA ASP A 25 4.56 -0.10 -26.02
C ASP A 25 3.72 1.07 -25.50
N GLU A 26 4.13 1.69 -24.41
CA GLU A 26 3.48 2.89 -23.83
C GLU A 26 3.45 4.04 -24.84
N LEU A 27 4.56 4.23 -25.58
CA LEU A 27 4.67 5.29 -26.60
C LEU A 27 3.66 5.10 -27.75
N LYS A 28 3.41 3.85 -28.15
CA LYS A 28 2.39 3.53 -29.16
C LYS A 28 1.04 4.07 -28.74
N TYR A 29 0.57 3.76 -27.54
CA TYR A 29 -0.76 4.17 -27.07
C TYR A 29 -0.87 5.67 -26.75
N ILE A 30 0.24 6.30 -26.34
CA ILE A 30 0.31 7.76 -26.20
C ILE A 30 0.20 8.42 -27.57
N THR A 31 0.93 7.92 -28.57
CA THR A 31 0.91 8.44 -29.94
C THR A 31 -0.48 8.27 -30.57
N GLU A 32 -1.12 7.11 -30.41
CA GLU A 32 -2.50 6.89 -30.86
C GLU A 32 -3.49 7.91 -30.23
N ALA A 33 -3.33 8.21 -28.93
CA ALA A 33 -4.15 9.22 -28.28
C ALA A 33 -3.90 10.63 -28.83
N TYR A 34 -2.64 10.95 -29.09
CA TYR A 34 -2.22 12.23 -29.66
C TYR A 34 -2.75 12.41 -31.11
N ASP A 35 -2.51 11.45 -31.99
CA ASP A 35 -2.88 11.50 -33.41
C ASP A 35 -4.40 11.53 -33.59
N SER A 36 -5.15 10.83 -32.73
CA SER A 36 -6.61 10.84 -32.75
C SER A 36 -7.24 12.05 -32.02
N ASN A 37 -6.40 12.89 -31.40
CA ASN A 37 -6.82 14.04 -30.56
C ASN A 37 -7.70 13.66 -29.35
N TRP A 38 -7.62 12.39 -28.87
CA TRP A 38 -8.27 11.95 -27.64
C TRP A 38 -7.34 12.14 -26.43
N MET A 39 -6.96 13.41 -26.16
CA MET A 39 -6.00 13.80 -25.13
C MET A 39 -6.65 14.11 -23.77
N SER A 40 -7.95 13.92 -23.64
CA SER A 40 -8.74 14.25 -22.45
C SER A 40 -9.06 13.01 -21.60
N THR A 41 -10.12 13.10 -20.80
CA THR A 41 -10.61 12.06 -19.89
C THR A 41 -11.63 11.10 -20.52
N VAL A 42 -11.58 10.98 -21.84
CA VAL A 42 -12.36 10.07 -22.69
C VAL A 42 -11.42 9.47 -23.73
N GLY A 43 -11.58 8.19 -24.05
CA GLY A 43 -10.83 7.54 -25.11
C GLY A 43 -10.71 6.02 -24.93
N ALA A 44 -10.20 5.37 -25.98
CA ALA A 44 -10.09 3.90 -26.05
C ALA A 44 -9.17 3.33 -24.98
N ASN A 45 -8.07 4.01 -24.64
CA ASN A 45 -7.13 3.52 -23.66
C ASN A 45 -7.77 3.41 -22.25
N ILE A 46 -8.63 4.38 -21.89
CA ILE A 46 -9.34 4.35 -20.60
C ILE A 46 -10.27 3.14 -20.53
N ASN A 47 -11.03 2.89 -21.61
CA ASN A 47 -11.95 1.75 -21.65
C ASN A 47 -11.19 0.43 -21.56
N GLU A 48 -10.07 0.32 -22.26
CA GLU A 48 -9.23 -0.88 -22.22
C GLU A 48 -8.59 -1.10 -20.84
N VAL A 49 -8.08 -0.05 -20.19
CA VAL A 49 -7.55 -0.12 -18.85
C VAL A 49 -8.61 -0.59 -17.84
N GLU A 50 -9.85 -0.07 -17.94
CA GLU A 50 -10.96 -0.53 -17.10
C GLU A 50 -11.28 -2.01 -17.33
N HIS A 51 -11.29 -2.44 -18.59
CA HIS A 51 -11.54 -3.83 -18.95
C HIS A 51 -10.46 -4.77 -18.38
N ILE A 52 -9.18 -4.47 -18.66
CA ILE A 52 -8.06 -5.28 -18.19
C ILE A 52 -7.98 -5.28 -16.65
N ALA A 53 -8.17 -4.12 -16.01
CA ALA A 53 -8.12 -4.00 -14.55
C ALA A 53 -9.22 -4.86 -13.88
N ALA A 54 -10.45 -4.82 -14.40
CA ALA A 54 -11.55 -5.63 -13.90
C ALA A 54 -11.26 -7.12 -14.07
N GLN A 55 -10.78 -7.53 -15.25
CA GLN A 55 -10.44 -8.92 -15.55
C GLN A 55 -9.30 -9.44 -14.65
N LYS A 56 -8.21 -8.68 -14.52
CA LYS A 56 -7.04 -9.06 -13.71
C LYS A 56 -7.36 -9.09 -12.20
N ALA A 57 -8.26 -8.23 -11.74
CA ALA A 57 -8.71 -8.21 -10.36
C ALA A 57 -9.87 -9.17 -10.05
N GLU A 58 -10.35 -9.93 -11.04
CA GLU A 58 -11.52 -10.84 -10.90
C GLU A 58 -12.78 -10.10 -10.41
N MET A 59 -12.93 -8.83 -10.81
CA MET A 59 -14.07 -7.97 -10.47
C MET A 59 -14.89 -7.66 -11.73
N LYS A 60 -16.19 -7.38 -11.58
CA LYS A 60 -17.06 -7.12 -12.73
C LYS A 60 -16.78 -5.76 -13.37
N TYR A 61 -16.43 -4.75 -12.57
CA TYR A 61 -16.26 -3.37 -13.02
C TYR A 61 -15.01 -2.74 -12.44
N ALA A 62 -14.32 -1.96 -13.28
CA ALA A 62 -13.28 -1.03 -12.87
C ALA A 62 -13.64 0.39 -13.34
N VAL A 63 -13.18 1.38 -12.58
CA VAL A 63 -13.31 2.79 -12.95
C VAL A 63 -11.94 3.44 -12.86
N ALA A 64 -11.39 3.82 -14.01
CA ALA A 64 -10.07 4.43 -14.11
C ALA A 64 -10.09 5.88 -13.61
N LEU A 65 -9.22 6.18 -12.65
CA LEU A 65 -9.17 7.44 -11.92
C LEU A 65 -7.75 8.02 -11.92
N SER A 66 -7.64 9.30 -11.56
CA SER A 66 -6.37 10.05 -11.57
C SER A 66 -5.32 9.54 -10.58
N SER A 67 -5.74 8.81 -9.55
CA SER A 67 -4.86 8.17 -8.55
C SER A 67 -5.60 7.07 -7.79
N CYS A 68 -4.85 6.19 -7.11
CA CYS A 68 -5.44 5.23 -6.18
C CYS A 68 -6.10 5.93 -4.98
N THR A 69 -5.54 7.04 -4.50
CA THR A 69 -6.17 7.85 -3.43
C THR A 69 -7.55 8.35 -3.85
N ALA A 70 -7.72 8.79 -5.10
CA ALA A 70 -9.02 9.15 -5.65
C ALA A 70 -9.96 7.93 -5.72
N ALA A 71 -9.44 6.75 -6.05
CA ALA A 71 -10.20 5.51 -6.07
C ALA A 71 -10.67 5.11 -4.67
N LEU A 72 -9.78 5.11 -3.68
CA LEU A 72 -10.11 4.86 -2.28
C LEU A 72 -11.12 5.88 -1.74
N HIS A 73 -10.99 7.15 -2.12
CA HIS A 73 -11.94 8.19 -1.71
C HIS A 73 -13.35 7.88 -2.23
N LEU A 74 -13.48 7.51 -3.49
CA LEU A 74 -14.78 7.13 -4.04
C LEU A 74 -15.29 5.80 -3.48
N CYS A 75 -14.42 4.86 -3.07
CA CYS A 75 -14.82 3.66 -2.34
C CYS A 75 -15.42 4.02 -0.97
N VAL A 76 -14.75 4.87 -0.19
CA VAL A 76 -15.23 5.32 1.14
C VAL A 76 -16.55 6.07 1.01
N ARG A 77 -16.67 6.99 0.03
CA ARG A 77 -17.91 7.70 -0.26
C ARG A 77 -19.05 6.74 -0.63
N ALA A 78 -18.80 5.78 -1.53
CA ALA A 78 -19.81 4.79 -1.92
C ALA A 78 -20.24 3.90 -0.74
N ALA A 79 -19.28 3.46 0.08
CA ALA A 79 -19.57 2.70 1.29
C ALA A 79 -20.41 3.51 2.29
N GLY A 80 -20.04 4.76 2.53
CA GLY A 80 -20.77 5.66 3.41
C GLY A 80 -22.20 5.93 2.93
N GLU A 81 -22.39 6.20 1.64
CA GLU A 81 -23.74 6.37 1.06
C GLU A 81 -24.58 5.09 1.15
N ARG A 82 -23.98 3.91 0.97
CA ARG A 82 -24.67 2.62 1.12
C ARG A 82 -25.10 2.36 2.56
N LEU A 83 -24.26 2.72 3.54
CA LEU A 83 -24.50 2.47 4.97
C LEU A 83 -25.42 3.52 5.62
N TYR A 84 -25.26 4.78 5.26
CA TYR A 84 -25.84 5.91 6.00
C TYR A 84 -26.69 6.83 5.13
N GLY A 85 -26.82 6.55 3.84
CA GLY A 85 -27.51 7.40 2.88
C GLY A 85 -26.64 8.53 2.35
N ARG A 86 -27.16 9.25 1.37
CA ARG A 86 -26.47 10.37 0.72
C ARG A 86 -26.19 11.50 1.72
N PRO A 87 -24.94 11.96 1.88
CA PRO A 87 -24.64 13.07 2.78
C PRO A 87 -25.25 14.38 2.31
N ALA A 88 -25.54 15.26 3.23
CA ALA A 88 -25.91 16.64 2.91
C ALA A 88 -24.71 17.37 2.28
N ILE A 89 -24.99 18.42 1.49
CA ILE A 89 -23.93 19.23 0.88
C ILE A 89 -23.03 19.82 1.97
N GLY A 90 -21.72 19.65 1.81
CA GLY A 90 -20.71 20.10 2.78
C GLY A 90 -20.39 19.10 3.87
N HIS A 91 -21.00 17.91 3.87
CA HIS A 91 -20.74 16.82 4.81
C HIS A 91 -20.11 15.61 4.10
N GLY A 92 -19.33 14.84 4.85
CA GLY A 92 -18.75 13.59 4.36
C GLY A 92 -19.69 12.40 4.55
N ALA A 93 -19.50 11.37 3.73
CA ALA A 93 -20.40 10.20 3.75
C ALA A 93 -20.23 9.33 5.01
N VAL A 94 -19.10 9.45 5.73
CA VAL A 94 -18.85 8.76 6.99
C VAL A 94 -18.58 9.73 8.15
N GLU A 95 -19.15 10.95 8.08
CA GLU A 95 -18.89 12.00 9.06
C GLU A 95 -19.23 11.56 10.48
N GLY A 96 -18.28 11.74 11.40
CA GLY A 96 -18.39 11.36 12.80
C GLY A 96 -18.41 9.84 13.06
N ARG A 97 -18.34 9.01 12.02
CA ARG A 97 -18.34 7.54 12.14
C ARG A 97 -16.91 7.01 12.33
N ARG A 98 -16.77 6.01 13.22
CA ARG A 98 -15.54 5.24 13.32
C ARG A 98 -15.44 4.30 12.14
N VAL A 99 -14.18 4.15 11.62
CA VAL A 99 -13.84 3.24 10.55
C VAL A 99 -12.60 2.46 10.96
N PHE A 100 -12.63 1.14 10.90
CA PHE A 100 -11.45 0.32 11.15
C PHE A 100 -10.50 0.36 9.96
N CYS A 101 -9.23 0.63 10.25
CA CYS A 101 -8.20 0.81 9.23
C CYS A 101 -6.95 0.00 9.57
N SER A 102 -6.27 -0.54 8.57
CA SER A 102 -4.92 -1.09 8.75
C SER A 102 -4.01 -0.07 9.41
N ASP A 103 -3.26 -0.50 10.41
CA ASP A 103 -2.31 0.36 11.10
C ASP A 103 -0.99 0.50 10.33
N MET A 104 -0.46 -0.63 9.85
CA MET A 104 0.78 -0.64 9.08
C MET A 104 0.47 -0.51 7.59
N THR A 105 0.38 0.72 7.13
CA THR A 105 0.03 1.08 5.75
C THR A 105 0.55 2.45 5.36
N PHE A 106 0.44 2.78 4.08
CA PHE A 106 0.65 4.14 3.59
C PHE A 106 -0.55 5.03 3.94
N ALA A 107 -0.31 6.30 4.25
CA ALA A 107 -1.36 7.24 4.67
C ALA A 107 -2.53 7.37 3.68
N ALA A 108 -2.31 7.09 2.40
CA ALA A 108 -3.36 7.13 1.38
C ALA A 108 -4.50 6.13 1.61
N THR A 109 -4.25 5.04 2.33
CA THR A 109 -5.28 4.05 2.69
C THR A 109 -6.40 4.67 3.54
N LEU A 110 -6.06 5.57 4.44
CA LEU A 110 -7.01 6.11 5.44
C LEU A 110 -7.30 7.61 5.28
N ASN A 111 -6.47 8.37 4.54
CA ASN A 111 -6.78 9.77 4.27
C ASN A 111 -8.21 9.96 3.70
N PRO A 112 -8.71 9.11 2.78
CA PRO A 112 -10.08 9.17 2.30
C PRO A 112 -11.16 9.06 3.39
N VAL A 113 -10.90 8.30 4.46
CA VAL A 113 -11.80 8.24 5.62
C VAL A 113 -11.90 9.62 6.28
N VAL A 114 -10.74 10.28 6.42
CA VAL A 114 -10.69 11.64 7.00
C VAL A 114 -11.31 12.68 6.06
N TYR A 115 -11.12 12.54 4.73
CA TYR A 115 -11.77 13.44 3.75
C TYR A 115 -13.29 13.39 3.83
N GLU A 116 -13.85 12.22 4.11
CA GLU A 116 -15.27 11.99 4.29
C GLU A 116 -15.72 12.15 5.78
N GLY A 117 -14.93 12.83 6.61
CA GLY A 117 -15.25 13.19 7.99
C GLY A 117 -15.23 12.03 8.99
N GLY A 118 -14.73 10.87 8.61
CA GLY A 118 -14.64 9.67 9.46
C GLY A 118 -13.50 9.74 10.47
N ILE A 119 -13.60 8.89 11.48
CA ILE A 119 -12.62 8.75 12.58
C ILE A 119 -11.92 7.40 12.44
N PRO A 120 -10.67 7.35 11.92
CA PRO A 120 -9.93 6.10 11.85
C PRO A 120 -9.69 5.49 13.23
N VAL A 121 -9.90 4.18 13.34
CA VAL A 121 -9.49 3.34 14.46
C VAL A 121 -8.53 2.30 13.89
N PHE A 122 -7.32 2.24 14.41
CA PHE A 122 -6.25 1.42 13.83
C PHE A 122 -6.30 0.01 14.39
N ILE A 123 -6.21 -0.96 13.50
CA ILE A 123 -6.16 -2.38 13.81
C ILE A 123 -4.71 -2.86 13.66
N ASP A 124 -4.16 -3.40 14.73
CA ASP A 124 -2.78 -3.85 14.77
C ASP A 124 -2.46 -4.90 13.70
N THR A 125 -1.21 -5.02 13.43
CA THR A 125 -0.61 -5.89 12.42
C THR A 125 -0.32 -7.29 13.00
N GLU A 126 -0.33 -8.32 12.17
CA GLU A 126 0.18 -9.64 12.54
C GLU A 126 1.61 -9.90 12.03
N ARG A 127 2.31 -10.83 12.68
CA ARG A 127 3.70 -11.14 12.34
C ARG A 127 3.84 -11.97 11.05
N ASP A 128 2.83 -12.79 10.75
CA ASP A 128 2.90 -13.79 9.67
C ASP A 128 2.83 -13.17 8.27
N THR A 129 2.22 -11.99 8.14
CA THR A 129 2.02 -11.33 6.85
C THR A 129 2.35 -9.84 6.85
N TRP A 130 2.58 -9.24 8.03
CA TRP A 130 2.72 -7.80 8.28
C TRP A 130 1.48 -6.97 7.86
N ASN A 131 0.34 -7.62 7.78
CA ASN A 131 -0.94 -7.00 7.43
C ASN A 131 -1.90 -6.97 8.63
N MET A 132 -3.09 -6.42 8.42
CA MET A 132 -4.13 -6.34 9.46
C MET A 132 -4.35 -7.70 10.13
N ASN A 133 -4.33 -7.72 11.46
CA ASN A 133 -4.54 -8.91 12.25
C ASN A 133 -6.04 -9.23 12.37
N PRO A 134 -6.55 -10.38 11.86
CA PRO A 134 -7.97 -10.71 11.94
C PRO A 134 -8.48 -10.81 13.39
N ARG A 135 -7.65 -11.27 14.35
CA ARG A 135 -8.04 -11.33 15.77
C ARG A 135 -8.14 -9.96 16.41
N ALA A 136 -7.28 -9.01 16.01
CA ALA A 136 -7.39 -7.63 16.45
C ALA A 136 -8.65 -6.97 15.86
N LEU A 137 -9.00 -7.30 14.61
CA LEU A 137 -10.22 -6.84 13.97
C LEU A 137 -11.47 -7.37 14.69
N GLU A 138 -11.51 -8.67 15.02
CA GLU A 138 -12.60 -9.26 15.82
C GLU A 138 -12.72 -8.55 17.17
N ARG A 139 -11.59 -8.36 17.85
CA ARG A 139 -11.55 -7.63 19.13
C ARG A 139 -12.04 -6.19 19.00
N ALA A 140 -11.77 -5.54 17.88
CA ALA A 140 -12.22 -4.18 17.62
C ALA A 140 -13.76 -4.10 17.53
N PHE A 141 -14.41 -5.07 16.90
CA PHE A 141 -15.88 -5.14 16.84
C PHE A 141 -16.51 -5.39 18.22
N GLU A 142 -15.83 -6.12 19.10
CA GLU A 142 -16.32 -6.26 20.49
C GLU A 142 -16.28 -4.91 21.26
N ILE A 143 -15.29 -4.06 20.96
CA ILE A 143 -15.11 -2.75 21.63
C ILE A 143 -15.98 -1.66 20.98
N TYR A 144 -16.12 -1.68 19.66
CA TYR A 144 -16.86 -0.71 18.86
C TYR A 144 -17.88 -1.42 17.94
N PRO A 145 -18.94 -2.02 18.52
CA PRO A 145 -19.90 -2.82 17.74
C PRO A 145 -20.72 -2.01 16.73
N GLU A 146 -20.68 -0.68 16.82
CA GLU A 146 -21.36 0.20 15.87
C GLU A 146 -20.62 0.40 14.54
N VAL A 147 -19.35 -0.07 14.42
CA VAL A 147 -18.56 0.13 13.21
C VAL A 147 -19.07 -0.78 12.09
N GLN A 148 -19.27 -0.20 10.92
CA GLN A 148 -19.79 -0.88 9.74
C GLN A 148 -18.86 -0.78 8.51
N LEU A 149 -17.67 -0.22 8.64
CA LEU A 149 -16.72 -0.05 7.55
C LEU A 149 -15.30 -0.41 7.98
N VAL A 150 -14.65 -1.25 7.19
CA VAL A 150 -13.25 -1.67 7.34
C VAL A 150 -12.48 -1.31 6.08
N VAL A 151 -11.28 -0.75 6.23
CA VAL A 151 -10.33 -0.48 5.13
C VAL A 151 -9.04 -1.24 5.42
N ALA A 152 -8.77 -2.29 4.64
CA ALA A 152 -7.62 -3.16 4.81
C ALA A 152 -6.65 -3.03 3.62
N ALA A 153 -5.35 -2.88 3.92
CA ALA A 153 -4.29 -2.80 2.91
C ALA A 153 -3.51 -4.12 2.81
N HIS A 154 -2.88 -4.35 1.66
CA HIS A 154 -1.92 -5.43 1.42
C HIS A 154 -0.52 -4.84 1.28
N LEU A 155 0.27 -4.95 2.34
CA LEU A 155 1.55 -4.25 2.48
C LEU A 155 2.64 -4.82 1.56
N TYR A 156 3.35 -3.95 0.83
CA TYR A 156 4.55 -4.25 0.02
C TYR A 156 4.37 -5.33 -1.06
N GLY A 157 3.12 -5.67 -1.39
CA GLY A 157 2.82 -6.70 -2.38
C GLY A 157 2.65 -8.10 -1.80
N PHE A 158 2.58 -8.22 -0.48
CA PHE A 158 2.34 -9.46 0.26
C PHE A 158 0.89 -9.48 0.78
N PRO A 159 0.08 -10.47 0.37
CA PRO A 159 -1.31 -10.52 0.79
C PRO A 159 -1.47 -10.73 2.30
N GLY A 160 -2.41 -10.01 2.92
CA GLY A 160 -2.93 -10.36 4.24
C GLY A 160 -3.90 -11.53 4.17
N LYS A 161 -4.38 -12.01 5.32
CA LYS A 161 -5.39 -13.07 5.45
C LYS A 161 -6.78 -12.55 5.07
N ALA A 162 -6.95 -12.25 3.76
CA ALA A 162 -8.09 -11.52 3.24
C ALA A 162 -9.43 -12.24 3.45
N ASP A 163 -9.47 -13.58 3.40
CA ASP A 163 -10.67 -14.36 3.68
C ASP A 163 -11.06 -14.33 5.15
N GLU A 164 -10.11 -14.36 6.08
CA GLU A 164 -10.37 -14.23 7.51
C GLU A 164 -10.89 -12.83 7.83
N ILE A 165 -10.27 -11.77 7.27
CA ILE A 165 -10.75 -10.39 7.40
C ILE A 165 -12.18 -10.27 6.84
N ARG A 166 -12.44 -10.85 5.65
CA ARG A 166 -13.77 -10.86 5.03
C ARG A 166 -14.79 -11.56 5.93
N ALA A 167 -14.45 -12.73 6.47
CA ALA A 167 -15.33 -13.49 7.35
C ALA A 167 -15.69 -12.73 8.63
N VAL A 168 -14.73 -12.03 9.23
CA VAL A 168 -15.00 -11.14 10.38
C VAL A 168 -15.95 -10.02 9.96
N CYS A 169 -15.70 -9.34 8.84
CA CYS A 169 -16.60 -8.29 8.34
C CYS A 169 -18.02 -8.82 8.09
N ASP A 170 -18.17 -10.00 7.48
CA ASP A 170 -19.48 -10.62 7.22
C ASP A 170 -20.23 -10.95 8.50
N THR A 171 -19.52 -11.47 9.52
CA THR A 171 -20.11 -11.77 10.84
C THR A 171 -20.71 -10.52 11.50
N HIS A 172 -20.07 -9.37 11.33
CA HIS A 172 -20.51 -8.10 11.94
C HIS A 172 -21.32 -7.21 10.97
N GLY A 173 -21.61 -7.69 9.75
CA GLY A 173 -22.37 -6.93 8.74
C GLY A 173 -21.65 -5.67 8.25
N ALA A 174 -20.32 -5.65 8.30
CA ALA A 174 -19.50 -4.52 7.89
C ALA A 174 -19.06 -4.64 6.41
N LEU A 175 -18.98 -3.50 5.71
CA LEU A 175 -18.38 -3.41 4.39
C LEU A 175 -16.86 -3.44 4.49
N LEU A 176 -16.21 -4.10 3.52
CA LEU A 176 -14.77 -4.15 3.39
C LEU A 176 -14.30 -3.40 2.14
N ILE A 177 -13.37 -2.48 2.30
CA ILE A 177 -12.60 -1.86 1.22
C ILE A 177 -11.18 -2.44 1.27
N GLU A 178 -10.70 -2.97 0.14
CA GLU A 178 -9.31 -3.39 -0.01
C GLU A 178 -8.46 -2.30 -0.66
N ASP A 179 -7.41 -1.87 0.02
CA ASP A 179 -6.33 -1.12 -0.61
C ASP A 179 -5.31 -2.09 -1.20
N ALA A 180 -5.49 -2.41 -2.48
CA ALA A 180 -4.61 -3.26 -3.26
C ALA A 180 -3.58 -2.45 -4.10
N ALA A 181 -3.28 -1.21 -3.67
CA ALA A 181 -2.33 -0.33 -4.37
C ALA A 181 -0.93 -0.92 -4.55
N GLU A 182 -0.57 -1.91 -3.77
CA GLU A 182 0.77 -2.53 -3.76
C GLU A 182 0.75 -3.99 -4.21
N SER A 183 -0.43 -4.59 -4.29
CA SER A 183 -0.59 -6.04 -4.44
C SER A 183 -1.21 -6.48 -5.78
N MET A 184 -1.21 -5.61 -6.80
CA MET A 184 -1.68 -6.01 -8.14
C MET A 184 -0.89 -7.23 -8.64
N GLY A 185 -1.58 -8.28 -9.08
CA GLY A 185 -0.99 -9.55 -9.50
C GLY A 185 -0.67 -10.50 -8.35
N ALA A 186 -0.82 -10.07 -7.09
CA ALA A 186 -0.68 -10.96 -5.93
C ALA A 186 -1.99 -11.70 -5.65
N THR A 187 -1.89 -12.96 -5.23
CA THR A 187 -3.07 -13.78 -4.90
C THR A 187 -2.98 -14.36 -3.49
N TYR A 188 -4.15 -14.53 -2.88
CA TYR A 188 -4.33 -15.25 -1.63
C TYR A 188 -5.35 -16.37 -1.80
N LYS A 189 -4.96 -17.60 -1.48
CA LYS A 189 -5.76 -18.83 -1.74
C LYS A 189 -6.30 -18.90 -3.18
N GLY A 190 -5.44 -18.52 -4.13
CA GLY A 190 -5.75 -18.54 -5.56
C GLY A 190 -6.65 -17.41 -6.08
N ARG A 191 -7.10 -16.48 -5.21
CA ARG A 191 -7.89 -15.30 -5.59
C ARG A 191 -7.04 -14.06 -5.59
N GLN A 192 -7.26 -13.18 -6.56
CA GLN A 192 -6.57 -11.90 -6.69
C GLN A 192 -6.87 -10.98 -5.50
N THR A 193 -5.85 -10.34 -4.91
CA THR A 193 -6.07 -9.24 -3.95
C THR A 193 -6.84 -8.10 -4.61
N GLY A 194 -7.75 -7.47 -3.87
CA GLY A 194 -8.72 -6.51 -4.41
C GLY A 194 -10.03 -7.15 -4.87
N SER A 195 -10.19 -8.48 -4.70
CA SER A 195 -11.44 -9.19 -5.02
C SER A 195 -12.23 -9.67 -3.79
N PHE A 196 -11.68 -9.55 -2.59
CA PHE A 196 -12.32 -9.98 -1.35
C PHE A 196 -13.26 -8.94 -0.75
N GLY A 197 -13.01 -7.66 -1.01
CA GLY A 197 -13.82 -6.55 -0.50
C GLY A 197 -15.09 -6.31 -1.31
N ASP A 198 -16.00 -5.51 -0.73
CA ASP A 198 -17.14 -4.94 -1.47
C ASP A 198 -16.65 -3.95 -2.53
N TYR A 199 -15.58 -3.24 -2.20
CA TYR A 199 -14.87 -2.30 -3.08
C TYR A 199 -13.37 -2.49 -2.91
N ALA A 200 -12.60 -2.15 -3.94
CA ALA A 200 -11.16 -2.10 -3.84
C ALA A 200 -10.55 -0.99 -4.70
N ALA A 201 -9.28 -0.68 -4.43
CA ALA A 201 -8.53 0.26 -5.24
C ALA A 201 -7.14 -0.28 -5.59
N ILE A 202 -6.71 -0.06 -6.83
CA ILE A 202 -5.37 -0.37 -7.33
C ILE A 202 -4.65 0.88 -7.79
N SER A 203 -3.33 0.85 -7.81
CA SER A 203 -2.48 2.01 -8.10
C SER A 203 -1.57 1.79 -9.31
N TYR A 204 -1.47 2.82 -10.14
CA TYR A 204 -0.49 2.95 -11.22
C TYR A 204 0.49 4.11 -10.97
N ASN A 205 0.71 4.47 -9.70
CA ASN A 205 1.70 5.49 -9.38
C ASN A 205 3.10 5.10 -9.90
N GLY A 206 4.00 6.08 -10.06
CA GLY A 206 5.30 5.92 -10.71
C GLY A 206 6.16 4.76 -10.22
N ASN A 207 6.08 4.40 -8.95
CA ASN A 207 6.91 3.36 -8.32
C ASN A 207 6.21 2.01 -8.13
N LYS A 208 4.97 1.83 -8.64
CA LYS A 208 4.22 0.57 -8.47
C LYS A 208 4.69 -0.52 -9.43
N ILE A 209 4.17 -1.73 -9.24
CA ILE A 209 4.58 -2.93 -10.02
C ILE A 209 4.43 -2.72 -11.53
N ILE A 210 3.40 -2.01 -11.95
CA ILE A 210 3.24 -1.37 -13.25
C ILE A 210 2.79 0.08 -13.05
N THR A 211 3.10 0.95 -13.98
CA THR A 211 2.89 2.39 -13.80
C THR A 211 2.17 3.06 -14.95
N GLY A 212 1.42 4.11 -14.64
CA GLY A 212 0.94 5.13 -15.56
C GLY A 212 1.60 6.50 -15.30
N SER A 213 2.74 6.55 -14.55
CA SER A 213 3.25 7.77 -13.91
C SER A 213 2.35 8.25 -12.76
N SER A 214 1.06 8.21 -12.96
CA SER A 214 -0.02 8.40 -11.99
C SER A 214 -1.18 7.47 -12.34
N GLY A 215 -2.30 7.58 -11.63
CA GLY A 215 -3.50 6.79 -11.92
C GLY A 215 -3.81 5.72 -10.89
N GLY A 216 -5.00 5.19 -11.00
CA GLY A 216 -5.53 4.09 -10.22
C GLY A 216 -6.89 3.67 -10.76
N CYS A 217 -7.44 2.57 -10.24
CA CYS A 217 -8.81 2.16 -10.52
C CYS A 217 -9.54 1.84 -9.22
N LEU A 218 -10.81 2.24 -9.16
CA LEU A 218 -11.78 1.66 -8.25
C LEU A 218 -12.29 0.35 -8.88
N LEU A 219 -12.43 -0.69 -8.06
CA LEU A 219 -12.91 -2.02 -8.44
C LEU A 219 -14.18 -2.33 -7.64
N THR A 220 -15.19 -2.92 -8.30
CA THR A 220 -16.43 -3.31 -7.66
C THR A 220 -17.20 -4.34 -8.49
N ASN A 221 -18.07 -5.11 -7.83
CA ASN A 221 -19.05 -5.98 -8.49
C ASN A 221 -20.42 -5.30 -8.67
N ASP A 222 -20.58 -4.07 -8.19
CA ASP A 222 -21.81 -3.29 -8.21
C ASP A 222 -21.78 -2.26 -9.36
N LEU A 223 -22.69 -2.44 -10.32
CA LEU A 223 -22.81 -1.54 -11.48
C LEU A 223 -23.24 -0.12 -11.08
N GLU A 224 -24.09 0.00 -10.07
CA GLU A 224 -24.55 1.31 -9.61
C GLU A 224 -23.39 2.11 -9.03
N VAL A 225 -22.57 1.47 -8.19
CA VAL A 225 -21.36 2.09 -7.63
C VAL A 225 -20.37 2.47 -8.73
N ALA A 226 -20.14 1.59 -9.71
CA ALA A 226 -19.26 1.90 -10.83
C ALA A 226 -19.76 3.14 -11.63
N ASN A 227 -21.06 3.23 -11.88
CA ASN A 227 -21.67 4.37 -12.57
C ASN A 227 -21.60 5.65 -11.74
N LYS A 228 -21.87 5.58 -10.43
CA LYS A 228 -21.70 6.70 -9.50
C LYS A 228 -20.27 7.19 -9.49
N ALA A 229 -19.29 6.29 -9.37
CA ALA A 229 -17.87 6.65 -9.38
C ALA A 229 -17.47 7.35 -10.69
N ARG A 230 -17.95 6.88 -11.85
CA ARG A 230 -17.74 7.56 -13.13
C ARG A 230 -18.37 8.95 -13.16
N LYS A 231 -19.57 9.11 -12.60
CA LYS A 231 -20.27 10.40 -12.49
C LYS A 231 -19.49 11.35 -11.58
N TRP A 232 -19.18 10.93 -10.36
CA TRP A 232 -18.44 11.73 -9.38
C TRP A 232 -17.07 12.16 -9.89
N SER A 233 -16.35 11.28 -10.60
CA SER A 233 -15.03 11.59 -11.16
C SER A 233 -15.03 12.68 -12.23
N LYS A 234 -16.21 13.09 -12.75
CA LYS A 234 -16.42 14.12 -13.76
C LYS A 234 -17.33 15.24 -13.25
N GLN A 235 -17.06 15.71 -12.01
CA GLN A 235 -17.79 16.79 -11.35
C GLN A 235 -19.27 16.47 -11.05
N ALA A 236 -19.68 15.21 -11.01
CA ALA A 236 -21.07 14.76 -10.80
C ALA A 236 -22.07 15.44 -11.76
N ARG A 237 -21.64 15.68 -13.00
CA ARG A 237 -22.49 16.30 -14.01
C ARG A 237 -23.65 15.39 -14.38
N GLU A 238 -24.86 15.97 -14.46
CA GLU A 238 -26.07 15.29 -14.91
C GLU A 238 -26.11 15.15 -16.44
N ASN A 239 -26.88 14.17 -16.91
CA ASN A 239 -27.11 13.98 -18.35
C ASN A 239 -28.26 14.87 -18.85
N THR A 240 -28.03 16.18 -18.89
CA THR A 240 -28.97 17.20 -19.33
C THR A 240 -28.33 18.07 -20.42
N PRO A 241 -29.13 18.82 -21.20
CA PRO A 241 -28.59 19.69 -22.27
C PRO A 241 -27.66 20.82 -21.80
N TRP A 242 -27.74 21.18 -20.51
CA TRP A 242 -26.90 22.18 -19.87
C TRP A 242 -26.05 21.52 -18.74
N TYR A 243 -25.08 22.25 -18.17
CA TYR A 243 -24.33 21.81 -17.04
C TYR A 243 -25.17 21.91 -15.77
N GLN A 244 -25.67 20.77 -15.28
CA GLN A 244 -26.44 20.65 -14.05
C GLN A 244 -25.71 19.72 -13.09
N HIS A 245 -25.72 20.06 -11.82
CA HIS A 245 -25.08 19.31 -10.75
C HIS A 245 -26.04 19.20 -9.55
N GLU A 246 -26.40 17.99 -9.15
CA GLU A 246 -27.29 17.72 -8.01
C GLU A 246 -26.52 17.27 -6.78
N GLU A 247 -25.21 17.04 -6.94
CA GLU A 247 -24.31 16.61 -5.88
C GLU A 247 -22.88 17.10 -6.16
N VAL A 248 -22.06 17.08 -5.11
CA VAL A 248 -20.63 17.41 -5.22
C VAL A 248 -19.89 16.28 -5.92
N GLY A 249 -19.12 16.63 -6.95
CA GLY A 249 -18.24 15.72 -7.65
C GLY A 249 -16.79 16.21 -7.63
N TYR A 250 -15.94 15.48 -8.37
CA TYR A 250 -14.48 15.66 -8.36
C TYR A 250 -13.93 15.68 -9.78
N ASN A 251 -12.74 16.21 -9.95
CA ASN A 251 -11.96 16.04 -11.18
C ASN A 251 -10.97 14.87 -10.98
N TYR A 252 -11.51 13.65 -10.95
CA TYR A 252 -10.75 12.43 -10.64
C TYR A 252 -10.65 11.47 -11.83
N ARG A 253 -11.19 11.78 -12.99
CA ARG A 253 -11.13 10.88 -14.14
C ARG A 253 -9.70 10.77 -14.67
N MET A 254 -9.24 9.55 -14.97
CA MET A 254 -7.95 9.32 -15.62
C MET A 254 -7.95 9.94 -17.04
N SER A 255 -6.82 10.53 -17.47
CA SER A 255 -6.65 10.95 -18.85
C SER A 255 -6.36 9.77 -19.78
N ASN A 256 -6.75 9.89 -21.05
CA ASN A 256 -6.51 8.84 -22.05
C ASN A 256 -5.01 8.64 -22.34
N VAL A 257 -4.17 9.66 -22.11
CA VAL A 257 -2.71 9.60 -22.23
C VAL A 257 -2.12 8.72 -21.12
N ILE A 258 -2.49 8.99 -19.86
CA ILE A 258 -2.09 8.18 -18.70
C ILE A 258 -2.56 6.73 -18.86
N ALA A 259 -3.82 6.56 -19.31
CA ALA A 259 -4.35 5.23 -19.60
C ALA A 259 -3.56 4.52 -20.73
N GLY A 260 -3.04 5.25 -21.71
CA GLY A 260 -2.16 4.69 -22.74
C GLY A 260 -0.87 4.13 -22.16
N VAL A 261 -0.24 4.83 -21.19
CA VAL A 261 0.93 4.33 -20.47
C VAL A 261 0.56 3.04 -19.72
N VAL A 262 -0.51 3.06 -18.91
CA VAL A 262 -0.96 1.89 -18.16
C VAL A 262 -1.26 0.71 -19.07
N ARG A 263 -1.95 0.93 -20.19
CA ARG A 263 -2.25 -0.10 -21.16
C ARG A 263 -1.00 -0.78 -21.72
N GLY A 264 0.04 0.01 -22.01
CA GLY A 264 1.34 -0.49 -22.47
C GLY A 264 2.11 -1.27 -21.42
N GLN A 265 1.84 -1.05 -20.14
CA GLN A 265 2.51 -1.73 -19.02
C GLN A 265 1.89 -3.10 -18.67
N TYR A 266 0.58 -3.27 -18.85
CA TYR A 266 -0.11 -4.50 -18.44
C TYR A 266 0.46 -5.80 -19.02
N PRO A 267 0.92 -5.87 -20.28
CA PRO A 267 1.54 -7.08 -20.82
C PRO A 267 2.80 -7.55 -20.05
N TYR A 268 3.44 -6.65 -19.33
CA TYR A 268 4.70 -6.90 -18.61
C TYR A 268 4.52 -7.16 -17.11
N LEU A 269 3.27 -7.20 -16.61
CA LEU A 269 3.00 -7.40 -15.18
C LEU A 269 3.66 -8.67 -14.63
N GLU A 270 3.48 -9.81 -15.31
CA GLU A 270 4.02 -11.09 -14.87
C GLU A 270 5.55 -11.12 -14.95
N GLU A 271 6.14 -10.46 -15.94
CA GLU A 271 7.59 -10.30 -16.03
C GLU A 271 8.14 -9.49 -14.86
N HIS A 272 7.48 -8.37 -14.53
CA HIS A 272 7.87 -7.55 -13.39
C HIS A 272 7.77 -8.32 -12.07
N ILE A 273 6.71 -9.10 -11.87
CA ILE A 273 6.55 -9.96 -10.68
C ILE A 273 7.70 -10.99 -10.61
N ALA A 274 8.02 -11.65 -11.72
CA ALA A 274 9.12 -12.61 -11.76
C ALA A 274 10.48 -11.98 -11.44
N GLN A 275 10.75 -10.78 -11.97
CA GLN A 275 11.97 -10.02 -11.66
C GLN A 275 12.04 -9.64 -10.17
N LYS A 276 10.94 -9.13 -9.60
CA LYS A 276 10.84 -8.78 -8.17
C LYS A 276 11.03 -10.01 -7.28
N LYS A 277 10.41 -11.13 -7.64
CA LYS A 277 10.60 -12.41 -6.95
C LYS A 277 12.06 -12.82 -6.92
N ALA A 278 12.75 -12.76 -8.06
CA ALA A 278 14.17 -13.11 -8.14
C ALA A 278 15.06 -12.20 -7.28
N ILE A 279 14.71 -10.90 -7.16
CA ILE A 279 15.40 -9.96 -6.28
C ILE A 279 15.16 -10.35 -4.81
N TRP A 280 13.91 -10.62 -4.41
CA TRP A 280 13.57 -11.02 -3.06
C TRP A 280 14.25 -12.34 -2.66
N GLU A 281 14.20 -13.36 -3.52
CA GLU A 281 14.81 -14.65 -3.28
C GLU A 281 16.34 -14.53 -3.11
N ARG A 282 17.00 -13.70 -3.91
CA ARG A 282 18.46 -13.47 -3.77
C ARG A 282 18.79 -12.79 -2.44
N TYR A 283 18.00 -11.81 -1.97
CA TYR A 283 18.18 -11.25 -0.63
C TYR A 283 18.00 -12.31 0.44
N ARG A 284 16.91 -13.08 0.41
CA ARG A 284 16.63 -14.16 1.35
C ARG A 284 17.80 -15.15 1.44
N ASP A 285 18.29 -15.61 0.28
CA ASP A 285 19.31 -16.66 0.24
C ASP A 285 20.70 -16.14 0.61
N CYS A 286 21.07 -14.95 0.15
CA CYS A 286 22.38 -14.37 0.40
C CYS A 286 22.53 -13.67 1.75
N LEU A 287 21.43 -13.34 2.44
CA LEU A 287 21.45 -12.85 3.82
C LEU A 287 21.29 -13.97 4.83
N ARG A 288 21.12 -15.23 4.41
CA ARG A 288 21.07 -16.40 5.28
C ARG A 288 22.29 -16.44 6.19
N GLY A 289 22.06 -16.72 7.48
CA GLY A 289 23.09 -16.74 8.52
C GLY A 289 23.34 -15.40 9.21
N LEU A 290 22.75 -14.31 8.72
CA LEU A 290 22.62 -13.09 9.49
C LEU A 290 21.36 -13.16 10.37
N PRO A 291 21.33 -12.40 11.48
CA PRO A 291 20.17 -12.32 12.35
C PRO A 291 19.09 -11.38 11.77
N VAL A 292 18.58 -11.75 10.60
CA VAL A 292 17.56 -10.98 9.85
C VAL A 292 16.55 -11.93 9.25
N GLU A 293 15.32 -11.46 9.11
CA GLU A 293 14.20 -12.16 8.47
C GLU A 293 13.59 -11.28 7.39
N MET A 294 13.31 -11.86 6.22
CA MET A 294 12.63 -11.15 5.14
C MET A 294 11.13 -11.03 5.44
N ASN A 295 10.45 -10.06 4.77
CA ASN A 295 9.00 -9.92 4.86
C ASN A 295 8.31 -11.27 4.60
N PRO A 296 7.47 -11.71 5.57
CA PRO A 296 6.96 -13.07 5.62
C PRO A 296 5.72 -13.26 4.74
N PHE A 297 5.49 -14.50 4.33
CA PHE A 297 4.24 -14.98 3.77
C PHE A 297 4.19 -16.50 3.85
N ASP A 298 3.00 -17.06 3.80
CA ASP A 298 2.80 -18.50 3.69
C ASP A 298 2.75 -18.90 2.20
N PRO A 299 3.74 -19.65 1.68
CA PRO A 299 3.80 -20.04 0.28
C PRO A 299 2.71 -21.03 -0.15
N GLU A 300 2.01 -21.68 0.78
CA GLU A 300 0.89 -22.58 0.47
C GLU A 300 -0.39 -21.79 0.17
N THR A 301 -0.55 -20.63 0.74
CA THR A 301 -1.76 -19.81 0.61
C THR A 301 -1.57 -18.53 -0.18
N SER A 302 -0.35 -17.99 -0.24
CA SER A 302 -0.06 -16.66 -0.79
C SER A 302 0.92 -16.72 -1.95
N CYS A 303 0.62 -15.97 -3.01
CA CYS A 303 1.54 -15.70 -4.11
C CYS A 303 1.75 -14.17 -4.22
N PRO A 304 2.76 -13.61 -3.55
CA PRO A 304 3.05 -12.18 -3.57
C PRO A 304 3.47 -11.68 -4.96
N ASN A 305 3.32 -10.38 -5.20
CA ASN A 305 3.97 -9.72 -6.34
C ASN A 305 5.37 -9.20 -6.01
N TYR A 306 5.80 -9.30 -4.75
CA TYR A 306 7.13 -8.90 -4.25
C TYR A 306 7.51 -7.45 -4.55
N TRP A 307 6.53 -6.54 -4.57
CA TRP A 307 6.77 -5.14 -4.96
C TRP A 307 7.97 -4.54 -4.25
N LEU A 308 8.09 -4.69 -2.92
CA LEU A 308 9.28 -4.32 -2.17
C LEU A 308 9.80 -5.49 -1.33
N SER A 309 11.10 -5.74 -1.42
CA SER A 309 11.84 -6.58 -0.48
C SER A 309 12.07 -5.81 0.81
N ALA A 310 11.69 -6.36 1.94
CA ALA A 310 11.91 -5.77 3.25
C ALA A 310 12.47 -6.82 4.22
N LEU A 311 13.16 -6.37 5.25
CA LEU A 311 13.66 -7.25 6.31
C LEU A 311 13.45 -6.63 7.68
N VAL A 312 13.45 -7.48 8.70
CA VAL A 312 13.57 -7.11 10.11
C VAL A 312 14.82 -7.74 10.71
N ILE A 313 15.46 -7.02 11.62
CA ILE A 313 16.64 -7.49 12.36
C ILE A 313 16.16 -8.16 13.64
N ASP A 314 16.76 -9.28 14.00
CA ASP A 314 16.51 -9.92 15.30
C ASP A 314 16.73 -8.92 16.44
N ARG A 315 15.81 -8.89 17.42
CA ARG A 315 15.88 -7.95 18.54
C ARG A 315 17.20 -8.10 19.35
N SER A 316 17.71 -9.31 19.46
CA SER A 316 18.99 -9.60 20.13
C SER A 316 20.22 -9.04 19.39
N ALA A 317 20.09 -8.83 18.08
CA ALA A 317 21.15 -8.32 17.19
C ALA A 317 20.99 -6.83 16.85
N MET A 318 20.03 -6.15 17.48
CA MET A 318 19.88 -4.72 17.36
C MET A 318 20.94 -3.98 18.17
N CYS A 319 21.68 -3.07 17.55
CA CYS A 319 22.40 -2.04 18.30
C CYS A 319 21.42 -0.97 18.81
N ARG A 320 21.84 -0.18 19.80
CA ARG A 320 20.99 0.89 20.36
C ARG A 320 20.67 1.93 19.31
N GLN A 321 19.38 2.13 19.04
CA GLN A 321 18.88 3.17 18.17
C GLN A 321 17.78 3.97 18.90
N VAL A 322 17.66 5.27 18.55
CA VAL A 322 16.57 6.14 19.01
C VAL A 322 15.99 6.82 17.79
N ARG A 323 14.69 6.66 17.60
CA ARG A 323 13.92 7.36 16.57
C ARG A 323 12.92 8.30 17.24
N SER A 324 13.10 9.59 17.00
CA SER A 324 12.13 10.62 17.34
C SER A 324 11.23 10.94 16.14
N ASP A 325 10.42 11.98 16.24
CA ASP A 325 9.63 12.43 15.09
C ASP A 325 10.49 13.04 13.98
N ASN A 326 11.68 13.54 14.31
CA ASN A 326 12.54 14.28 13.38
C ASN A 326 13.93 13.65 13.20
N ASP A 327 14.38 12.82 14.14
CA ASP A 327 15.75 12.34 14.18
C ASP A 327 15.81 10.82 14.31
N ALA A 328 16.83 10.22 13.72
CA ALA A 328 17.21 8.83 13.94
C ALA A 328 18.69 8.78 14.29
N LEU A 329 19.00 8.34 15.51
CA LEU A 329 20.35 8.23 16.04
C LEU A 329 20.63 6.78 16.43
N TYR A 330 21.88 6.34 16.34
CA TYR A 330 22.29 5.01 16.81
C TYR A 330 23.69 5.00 17.38
N LEU A 331 23.95 4.04 18.22
CA LEU A 331 25.27 3.75 18.77
C LEU A 331 25.74 2.41 18.19
N PRO A 332 26.77 2.43 17.37
CA PRO A 332 27.29 1.23 16.74
C PRO A 332 27.86 0.25 17.78
N GLU A 333 27.62 -1.03 17.55
CA GLU A 333 28.07 -2.13 18.38
C GLU A 333 28.57 -3.26 17.47
N GLN A 334 29.71 -3.88 17.84
CA GLN A 334 30.27 -4.99 17.06
C GLN A 334 29.33 -6.19 17.06
N GLY A 335 29.09 -6.79 15.88
CA GLY A 335 28.20 -7.93 15.72
C GLY A 335 26.71 -7.58 15.72
N LYS A 336 26.37 -6.29 15.88
CA LYS A 336 24.99 -5.79 15.88
C LYS A 336 24.82 -4.64 14.90
N SER A 337 23.58 -4.43 14.46
CA SER A 337 23.24 -3.31 13.60
C SER A 337 21.81 -2.80 13.86
N CYS A 338 21.38 -1.79 13.14
CA CYS A 338 20.00 -1.29 13.15
C CYS A 338 19.59 -0.81 11.77
N PRO A 339 18.27 -0.63 11.51
CA PRO A 339 17.81 -0.12 10.22
C PRO A 339 18.44 1.21 9.83
N THR A 340 18.66 2.13 10.75
CA THR A 340 19.28 3.43 10.47
C THR A 340 20.72 3.26 9.96
N GLU A 341 21.53 2.41 10.60
CA GLU A 341 22.89 2.12 10.15
C GLU A 341 22.93 1.48 8.77
N ILE A 342 22.09 0.47 8.52
CA ILE A 342 22.05 -0.21 7.21
C ILE A 342 21.61 0.76 6.12
N LEU A 343 20.59 1.59 6.37
CA LEU A 343 20.12 2.59 5.42
C LEU A 343 21.20 3.61 5.06
N GLU A 344 21.95 4.10 6.04
CA GLU A 344 23.11 4.97 5.79
C GLU A 344 24.21 4.26 4.99
N ALA A 345 24.41 2.96 5.28
CA ALA A 345 25.41 2.16 4.59
C ALA A 345 25.11 2.00 3.10
N ILE A 346 23.88 1.63 2.77
CA ILE A 346 23.46 1.46 1.37
C ILE A 346 23.33 2.81 0.66
N ALA A 347 22.93 3.88 1.34
CA ALA A 347 22.95 5.24 0.80
C ALA A 347 24.39 5.68 0.47
N GLY A 348 25.36 5.30 1.27
CA GLY A 348 26.79 5.59 1.06
C GLY A 348 27.37 4.96 -0.22
N ILE A 349 26.74 3.96 -0.80
CA ILE A 349 27.07 3.38 -2.09
C ILE A 349 26.10 3.77 -3.23
N ASN A 350 25.35 4.86 -3.05
CA ASN A 350 24.38 5.39 -4.00
C ASN A 350 23.21 4.42 -4.30
N ALA A 351 22.74 3.68 -3.28
CA ALA A 351 21.54 2.84 -3.36
C ALA A 351 20.48 3.35 -2.40
N GLU A 352 19.20 3.18 -2.75
CA GLU A 352 18.07 3.68 -1.98
C GLU A 352 17.36 2.56 -1.21
N GLY A 353 17.51 2.56 0.11
CA GLY A 353 16.60 1.88 1.03
C GLY A 353 15.65 2.88 1.70
N ARG A 354 14.64 2.38 2.39
CA ARG A 354 13.71 3.18 3.20
C ARG A 354 13.42 2.49 4.53
N PRO A 355 13.12 3.24 5.60
CA PRO A 355 12.50 2.63 6.76
C PRO A 355 11.21 1.91 6.36
N ILE A 356 10.85 0.86 7.08
CA ILE A 356 9.46 0.36 7.05
C ILE A 356 8.54 1.53 7.42
N TRP A 357 7.34 1.55 6.89
CA TRP A 357 6.42 2.64 7.18
C TRP A 357 6.10 2.72 8.67
N LYS A 358 6.17 3.95 9.20
CA LYS A 358 5.78 4.24 10.57
C LYS A 358 4.28 3.95 10.72
N PRO A 359 3.87 3.08 11.64
CA PRO A 359 2.46 2.75 11.87
C PRO A 359 1.58 4.00 12.04
N MET A 360 0.35 3.92 11.58
CA MET A 360 -0.55 5.08 11.53
C MET A 360 -0.90 5.59 12.93
N HIS A 361 -1.10 4.70 13.90
CA HIS A 361 -1.34 5.10 15.28
C HIS A 361 -0.17 5.90 15.90
N MET A 362 1.07 5.75 15.37
CA MET A 362 2.25 6.49 15.81
C MET A 362 2.41 7.84 15.10
N GLN A 363 1.63 8.12 14.05
CA GLN A 363 1.72 9.39 13.34
C GLN A 363 1.24 10.55 14.22
N PRO A 364 1.92 11.71 14.22
CA PRO A 364 1.56 12.84 15.07
C PRO A 364 0.06 13.22 15.00
N MET A 365 -0.51 13.19 13.80
CA MET A 365 -1.91 13.55 13.57
C MET A 365 -2.92 12.56 14.14
N TYR A 366 -2.51 11.30 14.43
CA TYR A 366 -3.41 10.21 14.84
C TYR A 366 -3.14 9.68 16.25
N ARG A 367 -2.28 10.31 17.03
CA ARG A 367 -1.93 9.87 18.39
C ARG A 367 -3.13 9.76 19.34
N MET A 368 -4.22 10.47 19.03
CA MET A 368 -5.45 10.44 19.84
C MET A 368 -6.49 9.44 19.32
N ASN A 369 -6.27 8.79 18.19
CA ASN A 369 -7.18 7.81 17.62
C ASN A 369 -7.07 6.46 18.35
N GLY A 370 -8.13 5.65 18.31
CA GLY A 370 -8.14 4.28 18.84
C GLY A 370 -7.10 3.41 18.13
N PHE A 371 -6.48 2.52 18.88
CA PHE A 371 -5.57 1.49 18.37
C PHE A 371 -5.87 0.18 19.07
N ILE A 372 -6.20 -0.86 18.32
CA ILE A 372 -6.70 -2.14 18.84
C ILE A 372 -5.72 -3.26 18.48
N THR A 373 -5.32 -3.99 19.52
CA THR A 373 -4.50 -5.21 19.42
C THR A 373 -5.39 -6.44 19.70
N PRO A 374 -4.89 -7.67 19.47
CA PRO A 374 -5.62 -8.87 19.89
C PRO A 374 -5.98 -8.91 21.38
N SER A 375 -5.18 -8.22 22.23
CA SER A 375 -5.42 -8.10 23.67
C SER A 375 -6.43 -7.02 24.06
N GLY A 376 -6.89 -6.21 23.10
CA GLY A 376 -7.83 -5.11 23.31
C GLY A 376 -7.22 -3.75 22.97
N GLU A 377 -7.71 -2.69 23.61
CA GLU A 377 -7.26 -1.33 23.33
C GLU A 377 -5.80 -1.13 23.74
N GLY A 378 -4.97 -0.73 22.75
CA GLY A 378 -3.52 -0.55 22.91
C GLY A 378 -3.12 0.84 23.43
N ARG A 379 -4.08 1.79 23.56
CA ARG A 379 -3.81 3.14 24.04
C ARG A 379 -3.91 3.25 25.55
N ALA A 380 -3.02 4.02 26.18
CA ALA A 380 -3.17 4.44 27.56
C ALA A 380 -4.30 5.48 27.67
N ARG A 381 -5.23 5.27 28.61
CA ARG A 381 -6.39 6.16 28.81
C ARG A 381 -6.01 7.60 29.15
N ALA A 382 -4.86 7.80 29.81
CA ALA A 382 -4.46 9.10 30.34
C ALA A 382 -3.74 10.01 29.35
N ASN A 383 -3.04 9.50 28.33
CA ASN A 383 -2.14 10.31 27.51
C ASN A 383 -2.06 9.89 26.03
N ALA A 384 -2.94 9.04 25.55
CA ALA A 384 -2.96 8.53 24.17
C ALA A 384 -1.68 7.79 23.70
N TYR A 385 -0.73 7.53 24.61
CA TYR A 385 0.39 6.63 24.33
C TYR A 385 -0.04 5.18 24.49
N ILE A 386 0.72 4.27 23.90
CA ILE A 386 0.48 2.84 24.04
C ILE A 386 0.60 2.44 25.51
N ALA A 387 -0.35 1.67 26.01
CA ALA A 387 -0.32 1.17 27.36
C ALA A 387 0.86 0.20 27.53
N GLY A 388 1.61 0.33 28.63
CA GLY A 388 2.69 -0.59 28.95
C GLY A 388 2.19 -2.05 29.07
N GLY A 389 2.93 -2.99 28.52
CA GLY A 389 2.61 -4.42 28.56
C GLY A 389 1.68 -4.92 27.44
N VAL A 390 1.23 -4.05 26.53
CA VAL A 390 0.53 -4.46 25.32
C VAL A 390 1.54 -4.73 24.21
N GLU A 391 1.41 -5.86 23.53
CA GLU A 391 2.21 -6.14 22.34
C GLU A 391 1.73 -5.25 21.21
N ASP A 392 2.65 -4.53 20.58
CA ASP A 392 2.45 -3.68 19.42
C ASP A 392 3.35 -4.20 18.29
N VAL A 393 2.75 -5.00 17.41
CA VAL A 393 3.50 -5.70 16.35
C VAL A 393 3.95 -4.70 15.29
N GLY A 394 3.10 -3.75 14.92
CA GLY A 394 3.44 -2.73 13.93
C GLY A 394 4.63 -1.88 14.36
N ALA A 395 4.64 -1.40 15.60
CA ALA A 395 5.77 -0.63 16.15
C ALA A 395 7.06 -1.46 16.23
N ASP A 396 6.98 -2.73 16.62
CA ASP A 396 8.13 -3.62 16.65
C ASP A 396 8.75 -3.84 15.26
N ILE A 397 7.91 -4.08 14.23
CA ILE A 397 8.37 -4.21 12.85
C ILE A 397 9.00 -2.90 12.36
N PHE A 398 8.37 -1.76 12.63
CA PHE A 398 8.90 -0.44 12.26
C PHE A 398 10.26 -0.17 12.91
N GLU A 399 10.42 -0.50 14.20
CA GLU A 399 11.67 -0.27 14.93
C GLU A 399 12.84 -1.05 14.32
N ARG A 400 12.60 -2.30 13.93
CA ARG A 400 13.64 -3.27 13.52
C ARG A 400 13.76 -3.45 12.01
N GLY A 401 12.85 -2.86 11.23
CA GLY A 401 12.70 -3.16 9.81
C GLY A 401 13.14 -2.06 8.87
N LEU A 402 13.48 -2.47 7.65
CA LEU A 402 13.77 -1.59 6.52
C LEU A 402 13.41 -2.24 5.18
N CYS A 403 13.10 -1.40 4.18
CA CYS A 403 12.92 -1.80 2.79
C CYS A 403 14.24 -1.70 2.05
N LEU A 404 14.56 -2.72 1.27
CA LEU A 404 15.78 -2.86 0.47
C LEU A 404 15.54 -2.42 -0.97
N PRO A 405 16.60 -1.96 -1.70
CA PRO A 405 16.51 -1.69 -3.12
C PRO A 405 15.89 -2.87 -3.87
N SER A 406 14.79 -2.59 -4.58
CA SER A 406 13.94 -3.61 -5.23
C SER A 406 13.62 -3.23 -6.69
N ASP A 407 14.42 -2.35 -7.31
CA ASP A 407 14.19 -1.87 -8.67
C ASP A 407 14.43 -3.00 -9.70
N ASN A 408 13.51 -3.16 -10.64
CA ASN A 408 13.60 -4.16 -11.72
C ASN A 408 14.86 -3.99 -12.59
N LYS A 409 15.40 -2.76 -12.65
CA LYS A 409 16.62 -2.44 -13.43
C LYS A 409 17.92 -2.67 -12.65
N MET A 410 17.82 -3.07 -11.37
CA MET A 410 18.98 -3.41 -10.55
C MET A 410 19.66 -4.66 -11.10
N THR A 411 20.96 -4.55 -11.41
CA THR A 411 21.71 -5.71 -11.87
C THR A 411 22.03 -6.66 -10.72
N LYS A 412 22.38 -7.89 -11.07
CA LYS A 412 22.79 -8.92 -10.09
C LYS A 412 24.01 -8.47 -9.29
N GLU A 413 24.99 -7.89 -9.97
CA GLU A 413 26.25 -7.39 -9.38
C GLU A 413 25.97 -6.22 -8.42
N GLN A 414 25.06 -5.32 -8.78
CA GLN A 414 24.61 -4.24 -7.88
C GLN A 414 23.97 -4.79 -6.62
N GLN A 415 23.09 -5.78 -6.76
CA GLN A 415 22.45 -6.41 -5.61
C GLN A 415 23.45 -7.16 -4.72
N GLU A 416 24.42 -7.88 -5.31
CA GLU A 416 25.48 -8.56 -4.56
C GLU A 416 26.34 -7.57 -3.77
N GLN A 417 26.63 -6.40 -4.34
CA GLN A 417 27.35 -5.34 -3.63
C GLN A 417 26.54 -4.76 -2.46
N ILE A 418 25.23 -4.55 -2.64
CA ILE A 418 24.33 -4.13 -1.57
C ILE A 418 24.29 -5.17 -0.45
N ILE A 419 24.15 -6.45 -0.79
CA ILE A 419 24.17 -7.56 0.17
C ILE A 419 25.49 -7.57 0.96
N LYS A 420 26.62 -7.38 0.29
CA LYS A 420 27.93 -7.28 0.95
C LYS A 420 27.99 -6.12 1.95
N VAL A 421 27.41 -4.98 1.61
CA VAL A 421 27.32 -3.82 2.52
C VAL A 421 26.48 -4.17 3.75
N ILE A 422 25.31 -4.79 3.56
CA ILE A 422 24.43 -5.20 4.66
C ILE A 422 25.16 -6.19 5.58
N ARG A 423 25.83 -7.20 5.03
CA ARG A 423 26.59 -8.19 5.82
C ARG A 423 27.65 -7.53 6.69
N ARG A 424 28.37 -6.55 6.15
CA ARG A 424 29.40 -5.80 6.89
C ARG A 424 28.84 -4.97 8.06
N CYS A 425 27.56 -4.64 8.07
CA CYS A 425 26.95 -3.96 9.21
C CYS A 425 26.85 -4.84 10.45
N PHE A 426 26.98 -6.17 10.30
CA PHE A 426 26.96 -7.14 11.39
C PHE A 426 28.36 -7.71 11.74
N GLU A 427 29.43 -7.21 11.13
CA GLU A 427 30.82 -7.56 11.46
C GLU A 427 31.37 -6.58 12.51
#